data_e5ddb1c98db76d3e1e474f13a5356b2c
#
_entry.id   e5ddb1c98db76d3e1e474f13a5356b2c
#
_cell.length_a   1.000
_cell.length_b   1.000
_cell.length_c   1.000
_cell.angle_alpha   90.00
_cell.angle_beta   90.00
_cell.angle_gamma   90.00
#
_symmetry.space_group_name_H-M   'P 1'
#
loop_
_entity.id
_entity.type
_entity.pdbx_description
1 polymer ?
#
loop_
_entity_poly.entity_id
_entity_poly.type
_entity_poly.pdbx_seq_one_letter_code
_entity_poly.pdbx_strand_id
1 'polypeptide(L)'
;MCKRVLTLAALLAVCLLANGCNAAAPMWMGANVKVSANAPWESAAAAQSLDALAGTGARKALLVAFVWQANPQSNDPVLGSDSSLEAMRAALRQSHRSGLQPTLKVHVWIPGHWAGEVAPADQAAWFAAYQKALLPLAQLAEDEHAEALVVGTELRKLQDAPQWPELVAAVRKVYRGKLLYVADGMEHAETFRYWSLFDAVGTSLYPRLSDAAGARATEMNAAAQRLQDLGQRVGKPVWVAELGLRSARGSLAAPWESPEQRTAAVDTRLQLQVLQQWRKVLQAHGVDGIALWCWYTDPAAGGPGDSDFTVQGKPAQQVLAR
;
A
#
# COMPACT_ATOMS: atom_id res chain seq x y z
N MET A 1 4.44 -8.00 85.97
CA MET A 1 3.36 -8.43 85.00
C MET A 1 3.25 -7.36 83.94
N CYS A 2 3.84 -7.61 82.78
CA CYS A 2 3.93 -6.64 81.68
C CYS A 2 3.16 -7.24 80.51
N LYS A 3 2.02 -6.62 80.09
CA LYS A 3 1.23 -7.02 78.90
C LYS A 3 1.83 -6.33 77.72
N ARG A 4 2.31 -7.14 76.76
CA ARG A 4 2.70 -6.70 75.38
C ARG A 4 1.45 -6.60 74.53
N VAL A 5 1.21 -5.41 74.01
CA VAL A 5 0.20 -5.17 72.95
C VAL A 5 0.91 -5.32 71.62
N LEU A 6 0.48 -6.29 70.80
CA LEU A 6 0.89 -6.43 69.41
C LEU A 6 -0.04 -5.57 68.52
N THR A 7 0.56 -4.61 67.87
CA THR A 7 -0.12 -3.81 66.80
C THR A 7 0.11 -4.47 65.44
N LEU A 8 -0.95 -4.98 64.83
CA LEU A 8 -0.94 -5.49 63.45
C LEU A 8 -1.06 -4.31 62.49
N ALA A 9 -0.02 -4.04 61.71
CA ALA A 9 -0.07 -3.08 60.61
C ALA A 9 -0.50 -3.82 59.35
N ALA A 10 -1.70 -3.53 58.88
CA ALA A 10 -2.19 -4.02 57.59
C ALA A 10 -1.63 -3.15 56.46
N LEU A 11 -0.73 -3.69 55.63
CA LEU A 11 -0.30 -3.06 54.38
C LEU A 11 -1.41 -3.27 53.33
N LEU A 12 -2.13 -2.21 53.01
CA LEU A 12 -2.96 -2.15 51.80
C LEU A 12 -2.04 -1.92 50.59
N ALA A 13 -1.81 -2.95 49.80
CA ALA A 13 -1.20 -2.81 48.46
C ALA A 13 -2.26 -2.29 47.48
N VAL A 14 -2.25 -1.00 47.18
CA VAL A 14 -3.06 -0.43 46.09
C VAL A 14 -2.39 -0.78 44.80
N CYS A 15 -2.91 -1.81 44.09
CA CYS A 15 -2.58 -2.07 42.71
C CYS A 15 -3.19 -0.97 41.85
N LEU A 16 -2.41 0.06 41.54
CA LEU A 16 -2.70 0.99 40.45
C LEU A 16 -2.60 0.23 39.10
N LEU A 17 -3.73 -0.26 38.60
CA LEU A 17 -3.86 -0.66 37.21
C LEU A 17 -3.69 0.61 36.39
N ALA A 18 -2.48 0.85 35.93
CA ALA A 18 -2.20 1.80 34.89
C ALA A 18 -2.87 1.28 33.62
N ASN A 19 -4.13 1.67 33.35
CA ASN A 19 -4.71 1.63 32.03
C ASN A 19 -3.90 2.59 31.15
N GLY A 20 -2.79 2.09 30.61
CA GLY A 20 -2.09 2.77 29.55
C GLY A 20 -3.04 2.87 28.37
N CYS A 21 -3.65 4.03 28.17
CA CYS A 21 -4.18 4.39 26.88
C CYS A 21 -3.03 4.26 25.88
N ASN A 22 -2.92 3.11 25.22
CA ASN A 22 -2.10 3.00 24.02
C ASN A 22 -2.76 3.92 22.99
N ALA A 23 -2.31 5.18 22.94
CA ALA A 23 -2.67 6.06 21.86
C ALA A 23 -2.25 5.33 20.58
N ALA A 24 -3.23 5.01 19.72
CA ALA A 24 -2.96 4.37 18.44
C ALA A 24 -1.87 5.18 17.72
N ALA A 25 -0.90 4.49 17.14
CA ALA A 25 0.17 5.16 16.41
C ALA A 25 -0.47 6.06 15.33
N PRO A 26 0.02 7.28 15.11
CA PRO A 26 -0.57 8.16 14.12
C PRO A 26 -0.53 7.51 12.73
N MET A 27 -1.62 7.64 12.00
CA MET A 27 -1.75 7.14 10.63
C MET A 27 -0.55 7.61 9.78
N TRP A 28 0.14 6.66 9.15
CA TRP A 28 1.25 7.00 8.27
C TRP A 28 0.76 7.36 6.85
N MET A 29 1.48 8.29 6.21
CA MET A 29 1.34 8.61 4.80
C MET A 29 2.56 8.14 4.03
N GLY A 30 2.34 7.71 2.79
CA GLY A 30 3.39 7.28 1.87
C GLY A 30 2.92 7.34 0.43
N ALA A 31 3.75 6.85 -0.47
CA ALA A 31 3.40 6.74 -1.88
C ALA A 31 3.90 5.43 -2.48
N ASN A 32 3.16 4.91 -3.46
CA ASN A 32 3.64 3.89 -4.38
C ASN A 32 4.63 4.54 -5.34
N VAL A 33 5.87 4.08 -5.36
CA VAL A 33 6.91 4.62 -6.22
C VAL A 33 7.11 3.73 -7.44
N LYS A 34 6.93 4.30 -8.61
CA LYS A 34 7.11 3.64 -9.92
C LYS A 34 8.39 4.12 -10.57
N VAL A 35 9.11 3.19 -11.18
CA VAL A 35 10.29 3.54 -11.98
C VAL A 35 9.88 4.27 -13.27
N SER A 36 10.63 5.29 -13.63
CA SER A 36 10.53 6.00 -14.91
C SER A 36 11.67 5.56 -15.83
N ALA A 37 11.40 5.42 -17.12
CA ALA A 37 12.41 4.96 -18.09
C ALA A 37 13.65 5.87 -18.15
N ASN A 38 13.49 7.18 -17.94
CA ASN A 38 14.55 8.19 -17.91
C ASN A 38 15.22 8.36 -16.55
N ALA A 39 14.72 7.68 -15.51
CA ALA A 39 15.25 7.74 -14.15
C ALA A 39 15.22 6.33 -13.50
N PRO A 40 16.06 5.39 -13.97
CA PRO A 40 16.14 4.05 -13.38
C PRO A 40 16.55 4.12 -11.91
N TRP A 41 16.24 3.08 -11.13
CA TRP A 41 16.40 3.05 -9.68
C TRP A 41 17.81 3.40 -9.18
N GLU A 42 18.84 3.07 -9.97
CA GLU A 42 20.24 3.31 -9.64
C GLU A 42 20.70 4.75 -9.95
N SER A 43 19.85 5.56 -10.57
CA SER A 43 20.21 6.90 -11.02
C SER A 43 20.19 7.93 -9.89
N ALA A 44 20.99 8.99 -10.07
CA ALA A 44 20.93 10.15 -9.18
C ALA A 44 19.56 10.85 -9.20
N ALA A 45 18.84 10.80 -10.33
CA ALA A 45 17.48 11.32 -10.45
C ALA A 45 16.50 10.57 -9.54
N ALA A 46 16.56 9.23 -9.52
CA ALA A 46 15.75 8.42 -8.62
C ALA A 46 16.05 8.74 -7.14
N ALA A 47 17.31 8.90 -6.78
CA ALA A 47 17.72 9.31 -5.45
C ALA A 47 17.13 10.67 -5.06
N GLN A 48 17.25 11.68 -5.93
CA GLN A 48 16.67 13.00 -5.74
C GLN A 48 15.15 12.94 -5.57
N SER A 49 14.47 12.10 -6.35
CA SER A 49 13.02 11.94 -6.26
C SER A 49 12.58 11.31 -4.93
N LEU A 50 13.32 10.31 -4.42
CA LEU A 50 13.02 9.73 -3.11
C LEU A 50 13.33 10.69 -1.96
N ASP A 51 14.37 11.51 -2.06
CA ASP A 51 14.65 12.59 -1.11
C ASP A 51 13.52 13.62 -1.12
N ALA A 52 13.01 13.98 -2.30
CA ALA A 52 11.86 14.87 -2.43
C ALA A 52 10.59 14.27 -1.81
N LEU A 53 10.33 12.97 -2.01
CA LEU A 53 9.22 12.27 -1.35
C LEU A 53 9.34 12.34 0.18
N ALA A 54 10.51 12.05 0.73
CA ALA A 54 10.77 12.16 2.17
C ALA A 54 10.57 13.60 2.68
N GLY A 55 11.02 14.59 1.90
CA GLY A 55 10.87 16.02 2.19
C GLY A 55 9.40 16.49 2.26
N THR A 56 8.44 15.76 1.69
CA THR A 56 7.00 16.05 1.86
C THR A 56 6.49 15.74 3.26
N GLY A 57 7.21 14.94 4.05
CA GLY A 57 6.76 14.38 5.33
C GLY A 57 6.22 12.96 5.21
N ALA A 58 6.24 12.36 4.01
CA ALA A 58 5.93 10.94 3.81
C ALA A 58 6.83 10.06 4.69
N ARG A 59 6.27 8.98 5.23
CA ARG A 59 7.01 8.03 6.07
C ARG A 59 7.39 6.77 5.30
N LYS A 60 6.60 6.35 4.31
CA LYS A 60 6.79 5.09 3.60
C LYS A 60 6.89 5.28 2.10
N ALA A 61 7.72 4.46 1.48
CA ALA A 61 7.77 4.26 0.04
C ALA A 61 7.40 2.81 -0.28
N LEU A 62 6.33 2.61 -1.03
CA LEU A 62 5.95 1.31 -1.57
C LEU A 62 6.59 1.19 -2.95
N LEU A 63 7.73 0.51 -3.02
CA LEU A 63 8.55 0.36 -4.22
C LEU A 63 7.94 -0.70 -5.11
N VAL A 64 7.42 -0.29 -6.26
CA VAL A 64 6.69 -1.20 -7.16
C VAL A 64 7.69 -2.02 -7.98
N ALA A 65 7.65 -3.34 -7.77
CA ALA A 65 8.38 -4.33 -8.55
C ALA A 65 7.40 -5.03 -9.51
N PHE A 66 7.63 -4.91 -10.81
CA PHE A 66 6.75 -5.51 -11.80
C PHE A 66 7.16 -6.95 -12.13
N VAL A 67 6.17 -7.83 -12.09
CA VAL A 67 6.22 -9.18 -12.64
C VAL A 67 5.38 -9.18 -13.92
N TRP A 68 6.00 -9.47 -15.04
CA TRP A 68 5.42 -9.39 -16.37
C TRP A 68 4.83 -10.71 -16.81
N GLN A 69 3.67 -10.66 -17.47
CA GLN A 69 3.14 -11.78 -18.24
C GLN A 69 2.54 -11.31 -19.57
N ALA A 70 2.56 -12.17 -20.58
CA ALA A 70 2.22 -11.79 -21.96
C ALA A 70 0.74 -11.44 -22.17
N ASN A 71 -0.16 -12.16 -21.47
CA ASN A 71 -1.62 -11.96 -21.53
C ASN A 71 -2.27 -12.53 -20.26
N PRO A 72 -3.57 -12.28 -20.01
CA PRO A 72 -4.24 -12.76 -18.79
C PRO A 72 -4.22 -14.28 -18.60
N GLN A 73 -4.09 -15.08 -19.63
CA GLN A 73 -4.11 -16.55 -19.58
C GLN A 73 -2.73 -17.19 -19.50
N SER A 74 -1.65 -16.39 -19.59
CA SER A 74 -0.27 -16.91 -19.46
C SER A 74 -0.03 -17.59 -18.12
N ASN A 75 0.77 -18.67 -18.13
CA ASN A 75 1.11 -19.45 -16.93
C ASN A 75 2.52 -19.13 -16.39
N ASP A 76 3.25 -18.23 -17.03
CA ASP A 76 4.69 -17.99 -16.84
C ASP A 76 5.01 -16.53 -16.52
N PRO A 77 4.50 -15.96 -15.42
CA PRO A 77 4.89 -14.64 -14.97
C PRO A 77 6.39 -14.60 -14.63
N VAL A 78 7.09 -13.55 -15.09
CA VAL A 78 8.53 -13.37 -14.91
C VAL A 78 8.86 -12.01 -14.31
N LEU A 79 9.93 -11.91 -13.53
CA LEU A 79 10.38 -10.63 -13.01
C LEU A 79 10.80 -9.72 -14.17
N GLY A 80 10.27 -8.48 -14.17
CA GLY A 80 10.58 -7.50 -15.19
C GLY A 80 12.04 -7.03 -15.13
N SER A 81 12.60 -6.68 -16.28
CA SER A 81 13.96 -6.13 -16.35
C SER A 81 14.11 -4.77 -15.63
N ASP A 82 13.03 -4.01 -15.57
CA ASP A 82 12.88 -2.74 -14.82
C ASP A 82 12.81 -2.94 -13.30
N SER A 83 12.62 -4.17 -12.88
CA SER A 83 12.48 -4.60 -11.49
C SER A 83 13.51 -5.68 -11.13
N SER A 84 14.70 -5.65 -11.76
CA SER A 84 15.77 -6.58 -11.45
C SER A 84 16.15 -6.52 -9.96
N LEU A 85 16.75 -7.59 -9.43
CA LEU A 85 17.18 -7.62 -8.03
C LEU A 85 18.18 -6.49 -7.69
N GLU A 86 19.02 -6.11 -8.64
CA GLU A 86 19.96 -5.00 -8.50
C GLU A 86 19.22 -3.66 -8.42
N ALA A 87 18.29 -3.42 -9.33
CA ALA A 87 17.44 -2.23 -9.34
C ALA A 87 16.64 -2.11 -8.03
N MET A 88 15.99 -3.20 -7.60
CA MET A 88 15.21 -3.19 -6.35
C MET A 88 16.10 -3.03 -5.10
N ARG A 89 17.32 -3.55 -5.11
CA ARG A 89 18.32 -3.33 -4.06
C ARG A 89 18.70 -1.85 -3.97
N ALA A 90 18.94 -1.20 -5.10
CA ALA A 90 19.22 0.23 -5.15
C ALA A 90 18.04 1.05 -4.61
N ALA A 91 16.81 0.70 -5.00
CA ALA A 91 15.58 1.34 -4.52
C ALA A 91 15.41 1.24 -2.99
N LEU A 92 15.58 0.04 -2.42
CA LEU A 92 15.47 -0.21 -0.98
C LEU A 92 16.52 0.60 -0.20
N ARG A 93 17.78 0.51 -0.62
CA ARG A 93 18.90 1.25 0.01
C ARG A 93 18.71 2.76 -0.07
N GLN A 94 18.26 3.27 -1.23
CA GLN A 94 18.03 4.70 -1.38
C GLN A 94 16.87 5.16 -0.50
N SER A 95 15.78 4.40 -0.41
CA SER A 95 14.66 4.72 0.48
C SER A 95 15.11 4.85 1.94
N HIS A 96 15.95 3.92 2.42
CA HIS A 96 16.54 4.02 3.76
C HIS A 96 17.41 5.27 3.93
N ARG A 97 18.28 5.59 2.96
CA ARG A 97 19.12 6.81 3.00
C ARG A 97 18.28 8.08 3.07
N SER A 98 17.14 8.11 2.38
CA SER A 98 16.20 9.23 2.41
C SER A 98 15.36 9.28 3.70
N GLY A 99 15.51 8.32 4.62
CA GLY A 99 14.73 8.24 5.86
C GLY A 99 13.32 7.70 5.70
N LEU A 100 13.01 7.09 4.56
CA LEU A 100 11.75 6.41 4.30
C LEU A 100 11.80 4.96 4.80
N GLN A 101 10.65 4.43 5.21
CA GLN A 101 10.46 3.01 5.49
C GLN A 101 10.02 2.29 4.21
N PRO A 102 10.89 1.51 3.55
CA PRO A 102 10.52 0.87 2.30
C PRO A 102 9.62 -0.35 2.51
N THR A 103 8.65 -0.48 1.63
CA THR A 103 7.87 -1.69 1.40
C THR A 103 8.14 -2.14 -0.03
N LEU A 104 8.56 -3.39 -0.23
CA LEU A 104 8.65 -3.93 -1.58
C LEU A 104 7.27 -4.40 -2.02
N LYS A 105 6.75 -3.86 -3.14
CA LYS A 105 5.39 -4.15 -3.60
C LYS A 105 5.41 -4.82 -4.95
N VAL A 106 5.05 -6.11 -4.98
CA VAL A 106 4.99 -6.88 -6.22
C VAL A 106 3.64 -6.65 -6.92
N HIS A 107 3.72 -6.29 -8.19
CA HIS A 107 2.57 -6.00 -9.03
C HIS A 107 2.70 -6.74 -10.37
N VAL A 108 1.66 -7.47 -10.79
CA VAL A 108 1.66 -8.12 -12.09
C VAL A 108 1.33 -7.10 -13.17
N TRP A 109 2.14 -7.05 -14.21
CA TRP A 109 1.94 -6.21 -15.39
C TRP A 109 1.60 -7.04 -16.61
N ILE A 110 0.53 -6.65 -17.28
CA ILE A 110 0.05 -7.29 -18.51
C ILE A 110 -0.18 -6.18 -19.56
N PRO A 111 0.49 -6.20 -20.70
CA PRO A 111 0.29 -5.16 -21.73
C PRO A 111 -1.18 -5.02 -22.13
N GLY A 112 -1.72 -3.82 -21.97
CA GLY A 112 -3.12 -3.51 -22.33
C GLY A 112 -4.19 -4.08 -21.39
N HIS A 113 -3.79 -4.75 -20.31
CA HIS A 113 -4.70 -5.36 -19.35
C HIS A 113 -4.36 -4.94 -17.91
N TRP A 114 -5.27 -5.19 -17.02
CA TRP A 114 -5.11 -4.95 -15.59
C TRP A 114 -4.82 -6.25 -14.83
N ALA A 115 -4.07 -6.19 -13.72
CA ALA A 115 -3.67 -7.34 -12.90
C ALA A 115 -4.87 -8.20 -12.42
N GLY A 116 -6.02 -7.58 -12.17
CA GLY A 116 -7.23 -8.30 -11.78
C GLY A 116 -7.83 -9.21 -12.84
N GLU A 117 -7.36 -9.11 -14.09
CA GLU A 117 -7.78 -9.97 -15.20
C GLU A 117 -6.97 -11.27 -15.27
N VAL A 118 -5.90 -11.42 -14.48
CA VAL A 118 -5.08 -12.65 -14.45
C VAL A 118 -5.96 -13.86 -14.20
N ALA A 119 -6.04 -14.73 -15.21
CA ALA A 119 -6.83 -15.95 -15.21
C ALA A 119 -6.07 -17.04 -16.02
N PRO A 120 -4.96 -17.56 -15.46
CA PRO A 120 -4.06 -18.45 -16.17
C PRO A 120 -4.78 -19.73 -16.60
N ALA A 121 -4.36 -20.30 -17.72
CA ALA A 121 -4.89 -21.55 -18.23
C ALA A 121 -4.59 -22.72 -17.29
N ASP A 122 -3.43 -22.69 -16.63
CA ASP A 122 -3.03 -23.60 -15.55
C ASP A 122 -2.63 -22.79 -14.32
N GLN A 123 -3.53 -22.75 -13.34
CA GLN A 123 -3.34 -21.97 -12.11
C GLN A 123 -2.18 -22.49 -11.27
N ALA A 124 -1.95 -23.81 -11.21
CA ALA A 124 -0.84 -24.39 -10.45
C ALA A 124 0.51 -24.04 -11.07
N ALA A 125 0.63 -24.12 -12.40
CA ALA A 125 1.82 -23.71 -13.13
C ALA A 125 2.09 -22.19 -12.94
N TRP A 126 1.05 -21.37 -12.97
CA TRP A 126 1.18 -19.93 -12.73
C TRP A 126 1.75 -19.64 -11.33
N PHE A 127 1.19 -20.25 -10.29
CA PHE A 127 1.68 -20.04 -8.92
C PHE A 127 3.11 -20.53 -8.75
N ALA A 128 3.50 -21.63 -9.38
CA ALA A 128 4.88 -22.12 -9.38
C ALA A 128 5.85 -21.12 -10.05
N ALA A 129 5.48 -20.57 -11.21
CA ALA A 129 6.26 -19.54 -11.89
C ALA A 129 6.29 -18.23 -11.10
N TYR A 130 5.15 -17.80 -10.56
CA TYR A 130 5.06 -16.61 -9.70
C TYR A 130 5.92 -16.72 -8.45
N GLN A 131 5.90 -17.88 -7.78
CA GLN A 131 6.78 -18.15 -6.64
C GLN A 131 8.25 -18.03 -7.02
N LYS A 132 8.65 -18.56 -8.19
CA LYS A 132 10.02 -18.44 -8.70
C LYS A 132 10.45 -16.99 -8.90
N ALA A 133 9.54 -16.11 -9.35
CA ALA A 133 9.79 -14.68 -9.48
C ALA A 133 9.79 -13.95 -8.13
N LEU A 134 8.91 -14.36 -7.20
CA LEU A 134 8.68 -13.68 -5.92
C LEU A 134 9.76 -14.00 -4.87
N LEU A 135 10.23 -15.25 -4.77
CA LEU A 135 11.16 -15.65 -3.71
C LEU A 135 12.50 -14.88 -3.71
N PRO A 136 13.14 -14.58 -4.86
CA PRO A 136 14.32 -13.72 -4.88
C PRO A 136 14.03 -12.30 -4.36
N LEU A 137 12.85 -11.74 -4.66
CA LEU A 137 12.44 -10.44 -4.13
C LEU A 137 12.17 -10.50 -2.61
N ALA A 138 11.61 -11.61 -2.12
CA ALA A 138 11.39 -11.83 -0.70
C ALA A 138 12.72 -11.95 0.07
N GLN A 139 13.69 -12.67 -0.47
CA GLN A 139 15.03 -12.76 0.10
C GLN A 139 15.71 -11.37 0.09
N LEU A 140 15.58 -10.63 -1.00
CA LEU A 140 16.09 -9.26 -1.10
C LEU A 140 15.45 -8.33 -0.06
N ALA A 141 14.13 -8.44 0.16
CA ALA A 141 13.42 -7.67 1.17
C ALA A 141 13.93 -7.97 2.59
N GLU A 142 14.30 -9.22 2.89
CA GLU A 142 14.96 -9.61 4.15
C GLU A 142 16.36 -9.01 4.25
N ASP A 143 17.20 -9.20 3.21
CA ASP A 143 18.59 -8.75 3.18
C ASP A 143 18.73 -7.23 3.35
N GLU A 144 17.83 -6.48 2.73
CA GLU A 144 17.83 -5.01 2.75
C GLU A 144 16.84 -4.43 3.78
N HIS A 145 16.32 -5.25 4.70
CA HIS A 145 15.48 -4.84 5.82
C HIS A 145 14.24 -4.02 5.40
N ALA A 146 13.56 -4.44 4.34
CA ALA A 146 12.26 -3.85 4.00
C ALA A 146 11.28 -4.05 5.16
N GLU A 147 10.50 -3.01 5.51
CA GLU A 147 9.51 -3.11 6.58
C GLU A 147 8.40 -4.11 6.25
N ALA A 148 8.02 -4.15 4.98
CA ALA A 148 6.97 -5.03 4.50
C ALA A 148 7.24 -5.52 3.07
N LEU A 149 6.62 -6.65 2.74
CA LEU A 149 6.55 -7.20 1.39
C LEU A 149 5.07 -7.41 1.02
N VAL A 150 4.63 -6.80 -0.06
CA VAL A 150 3.34 -7.09 -0.69
C VAL A 150 3.54 -8.21 -1.69
N VAL A 151 2.95 -9.37 -1.43
CA VAL A 151 3.13 -10.58 -2.24
C VAL A 151 2.16 -10.71 -3.41
N GLY A 152 1.28 -9.75 -3.58
CA GLY A 152 0.34 -9.70 -4.70
C GLY A 152 -0.57 -8.48 -4.57
N THR A 153 -0.88 -7.88 -5.71
CA THR A 153 -1.71 -6.67 -5.80
C THR A 153 -2.83 -6.93 -6.81
N GLU A 154 -4.08 -6.75 -6.35
CA GLU A 154 -5.29 -6.78 -7.18
C GLU A 154 -5.48 -8.05 -8.04
N LEU A 155 -4.98 -9.19 -7.61
CA LEU A 155 -5.13 -10.47 -8.31
C LEU A 155 -6.55 -11.04 -8.11
N ARG A 156 -7.55 -10.28 -8.54
CA ARG A 156 -8.98 -10.51 -8.26
C ARG A 156 -9.45 -11.90 -8.58
N LYS A 157 -9.17 -12.41 -9.79
CA LYS A 157 -9.59 -13.75 -10.21
C LYS A 157 -8.83 -14.88 -9.55
N LEU A 158 -7.71 -14.58 -8.89
CA LEU A 158 -6.89 -15.54 -8.16
C LEU A 158 -7.03 -15.41 -6.62
N GLN A 159 -7.87 -14.50 -6.12
CA GLN A 159 -7.95 -14.26 -4.68
C GLN A 159 -8.39 -15.49 -3.87
N ASP A 160 -9.17 -16.39 -4.46
CA ASP A 160 -9.64 -17.63 -3.83
C ASP A 160 -8.78 -18.86 -4.12
N ALA A 161 -7.63 -18.65 -4.79
CA ALA A 161 -6.74 -19.73 -5.20
C ALA A 161 -6.23 -20.54 -3.99
N PRO A 162 -6.32 -21.88 -4.03
CA PRO A 162 -5.87 -22.73 -2.91
C PRO A 162 -4.35 -22.74 -2.73
N GLN A 163 -3.60 -22.17 -3.65
CA GLN A 163 -2.13 -22.07 -3.62
C GLN A 163 -1.60 -20.97 -2.68
N TRP A 164 -2.42 -20.02 -2.25
CA TRP A 164 -1.97 -18.93 -1.38
C TRP A 164 -1.25 -19.39 -0.10
N PRO A 165 -1.76 -20.39 0.65
CA PRO A 165 -1.06 -20.87 1.86
C PRO A 165 0.34 -21.39 1.57
N GLU A 166 0.53 -22.14 0.48
CA GLU A 166 1.84 -22.68 0.10
C GLU A 166 2.80 -21.56 -0.31
N LEU A 167 2.35 -20.61 -1.14
CA LEU A 167 3.14 -19.45 -1.54
C LEU A 167 3.59 -18.61 -0.33
N VAL A 168 2.67 -18.30 0.58
CA VAL A 168 2.99 -17.53 1.79
C VAL A 168 3.94 -18.30 2.70
N ALA A 169 3.76 -19.61 2.86
CA ALA A 169 4.68 -20.44 3.64
C ALA A 169 6.09 -20.48 3.02
N ALA A 170 6.20 -20.49 1.68
CA ALA A 170 7.48 -20.40 1.00
C ALA A 170 8.17 -19.04 1.23
N VAL A 171 7.43 -17.95 1.13
CA VAL A 171 7.93 -16.58 1.41
C VAL A 171 8.39 -16.45 2.86
N ARG A 172 7.63 -16.99 3.82
CA ARG A 172 7.97 -16.95 5.26
C ARG A 172 9.26 -17.68 5.62
N LYS A 173 9.74 -18.61 4.80
CA LYS A 173 11.03 -19.26 5.01
C LYS A 173 12.22 -18.32 4.79
N VAL A 174 12.03 -17.28 3.98
CA VAL A 174 13.10 -16.35 3.57
C VAL A 174 12.88 -14.91 4.03
N TYR A 175 11.66 -14.53 4.43
CA TYR A 175 11.31 -13.17 4.86
C TYR A 175 10.52 -13.16 6.17
N ARG A 176 11.01 -12.41 7.17
CA ARG A 176 10.44 -12.31 8.53
C ARG A 176 9.67 -11.02 8.78
N GLY A 177 9.79 -10.03 7.90
CA GLY A 177 9.07 -8.77 7.99
C GLY A 177 7.55 -8.94 7.77
N LYS A 178 6.84 -7.83 7.69
CA LYS A 178 5.38 -7.83 7.47
C LYS A 178 5.05 -8.31 6.06
N LEU A 179 4.11 -9.25 5.95
CA LEU A 179 3.54 -9.70 4.67
C LEU A 179 2.17 -9.10 4.46
N LEU A 180 1.92 -8.60 3.26
CA LEU A 180 0.64 -8.07 2.83
C LEU A 180 0.21 -8.69 1.50
N TYR A 181 -1.10 -8.78 1.32
CA TYR A 181 -1.78 -8.84 0.05
C TYR A 181 -2.59 -7.56 -0.12
N VAL A 182 -2.69 -7.01 -1.32
CA VAL A 182 -3.49 -5.82 -1.62
C VAL A 182 -4.69 -6.25 -2.46
N ALA A 183 -5.85 -6.32 -1.83
CA ALA A 183 -7.10 -6.67 -2.50
C ALA A 183 -7.61 -5.52 -3.38
N ASP A 184 -8.32 -5.86 -4.46
CA ASP A 184 -8.96 -4.92 -5.36
C ASP A 184 -10.26 -4.35 -4.74
N GLY A 185 -10.13 -3.19 -4.12
CA GLY A 185 -11.26 -2.48 -3.51
C GLY A 185 -11.92 -3.23 -2.34
N MET A 186 -13.05 -2.68 -1.89
CA MET A 186 -13.73 -3.16 -0.68
C MET A 186 -14.32 -4.56 -0.82
N GLU A 187 -14.99 -4.84 -1.95
CA GLU A 187 -15.70 -6.11 -2.12
C GLU A 187 -14.75 -7.30 -2.05
N HIS A 188 -13.59 -7.17 -2.71
CA HIS A 188 -12.57 -8.21 -2.71
C HIS A 188 -11.81 -8.28 -1.39
N ALA A 189 -11.62 -7.15 -0.69
CA ALA A 189 -11.04 -7.17 0.65
C ALA A 189 -11.95 -7.88 1.66
N GLU A 190 -13.26 -7.65 1.62
CA GLU A 190 -14.22 -8.28 2.52
C GLU A 190 -14.39 -9.79 2.30
N THR A 191 -14.21 -10.26 1.07
CA THR A 191 -14.38 -11.67 0.68
C THR A 191 -13.08 -12.46 0.66
N PHE A 192 -11.91 -11.81 0.73
CA PHE A 192 -10.62 -12.50 0.76
C PHE A 192 -10.48 -13.37 2.01
N ARG A 193 -10.37 -14.68 1.79
CA ARG A 193 -10.42 -15.68 2.88
C ARG A 193 -9.11 -15.88 3.63
N TYR A 194 -7.99 -15.37 3.12
CA TYR A 194 -6.65 -15.72 3.60
C TYR A 194 -6.01 -14.63 4.49
N TRP A 195 -6.78 -13.69 5.03
CA TRP A 195 -6.23 -12.61 5.88
C TRP A 195 -5.43 -13.13 7.08
N SER A 196 -5.72 -14.35 7.57
CA SER A 196 -4.97 -14.97 8.67
C SER A 196 -3.49 -15.21 8.35
N LEU A 197 -3.12 -15.30 7.06
CA LEU A 197 -1.74 -15.51 6.59
C LEU A 197 -0.93 -14.20 6.55
N PHE A 198 -1.58 -13.04 6.62
CA PHE A 198 -0.99 -11.71 6.42
C PHE A 198 -0.98 -10.90 7.71
N ASP A 199 -0.12 -9.89 7.80
CA ASP A 199 0.08 -9.08 9.01
C ASP A 199 -0.81 -7.83 9.02
N ALA A 200 -1.37 -7.46 7.87
CA ALA A 200 -2.35 -6.38 7.73
C ALA A 200 -3.35 -6.70 6.62
N VAL A 201 -4.52 -6.09 6.68
CA VAL A 201 -5.42 -5.99 5.54
C VAL A 201 -4.88 -4.93 4.61
N GLY A 202 -4.56 -5.29 3.38
CA GLY A 202 -4.18 -4.36 2.32
C GLY A 202 -5.32 -4.21 1.30
N THR A 203 -5.57 -3.00 0.84
CA THR A 203 -6.54 -2.77 -0.24
C THR A 203 -6.12 -1.61 -1.12
N SER A 204 -6.48 -1.66 -2.41
CA SER A 204 -6.62 -0.47 -3.24
C SER A 204 -7.98 0.17 -3.01
N LEU A 205 -8.10 1.48 -3.21
CA LEU A 205 -9.33 2.21 -2.92
C LEU A 205 -9.62 3.24 -4.02
N TYR A 206 -10.42 2.83 -5.00
CA TYR A 206 -10.83 3.63 -6.14
C TYR A 206 -12.35 3.59 -6.36
N PRO A 207 -13.19 3.88 -5.33
CA PRO A 207 -14.64 3.86 -5.54
C PRO A 207 -15.07 5.02 -6.42
N ARG A 208 -16.12 4.82 -7.20
CA ARG A 208 -16.83 5.93 -7.85
C ARG A 208 -17.36 6.88 -6.78
N LEU A 209 -17.27 8.16 -7.03
CA LEU A 209 -17.69 9.20 -6.09
C LEU A 209 -18.58 10.21 -6.78
N SER A 210 -19.53 10.73 -6.03
CA SER A 210 -20.43 11.80 -6.47
C SER A 210 -19.71 13.13 -6.60
N ASP A 211 -20.10 13.93 -7.59
CA ASP A 211 -19.62 15.30 -7.74
C ASP A 211 -20.07 16.20 -6.59
N ALA A 212 -21.29 15.97 -6.07
CA ALA A 212 -21.85 16.70 -4.93
C ALA A 212 -21.05 16.38 -3.65
N ALA A 213 -20.45 17.41 -3.04
CA ALA A 213 -19.54 17.25 -1.91
C ALA A 213 -20.16 16.51 -0.70
N GLY A 214 -21.45 16.75 -0.41
CA GLY A 214 -22.16 16.07 0.68
C GLY A 214 -22.36 14.58 0.43
N ALA A 215 -22.81 14.21 -0.78
CA ALA A 215 -22.96 12.80 -1.18
C ALA A 215 -21.60 12.09 -1.17
N ARG A 216 -20.57 12.71 -1.73
CA ARG A 216 -19.20 12.20 -1.72
C ARG A 216 -18.69 11.94 -0.30
N ALA A 217 -18.97 12.85 0.64
CA ALA A 217 -18.57 12.66 2.03
C ALA A 217 -19.26 11.43 2.65
N THR A 218 -20.54 11.21 2.36
CA THR A 218 -21.27 10.03 2.82
C THR A 218 -20.70 8.74 2.24
N GLU A 219 -20.41 8.71 0.94
CA GLU A 219 -19.81 7.57 0.24
C GLU A 219 -18.43 7.21 0.82
N MET A 220 -17.58 8.22 1.06
CA MET A 220 -16.25 8.03 1.65
C MET A 220 -16.33 7.49 3.09
N ASN A 221 -17.23 8.03 3.92
CA ASN A 221 -17.45 7.53 5.28
C ASN A 221 -17.95 6.09 5.28
N ALA A 222 -18.90 5.75 4.40
CA ALA A 222 -19.37 4.38 4.28
C ALA A 222 -18.24 3.40 3.90
N ALA A 223 -17.39 3.76 2.96
CA ALA A 223 -16.23 2.94 2.59
C ALA A 223 -15.22 2.80 3.73
N ALA A 224 -14.92 3.89 4.45
CA ALA A 224 -14.00 3.87 5.58
C ALA A 224 -14.55 3.05 6.76
N GLN A 225 -15.86 3.11 7.03
CA GLN A 225 -16.50 2.28 8.04
C GLN A 225 -16.37 0.78 7.71
N ARG A 226 -16.59 0.39 6.45
CA ARG A 226 -16.40 -1.00 6.00
C ARG A 226 -14.96 -1.47 6.20
N LEU A 227 -13.96 -0.61 5.95
CA LEU A 227 -12.54 -0.92 6.22
C LEU A 227 -12.29 -1.13 7.72
N GLN A 228 -12.81 -0.26 8.57
CA GLN A 228 -12.71 -0.38 10.02
C GLN A 228 -13.34 -1.70 10.50
N ASP A 229 -14.57 -2.00 10.06
CA ASP A 229 -15.28 -3.23 10.42
C ASP A 229 -14.52 -4.48 9.96
N LEU A 230 -13.92 -4.45 8.76
CA LEU A 230 -13.09 -5.53 8.26
C LEU A 230 -11.85 -5.73 9.14
N GLY A 231 -11.11 -4.65 9.44
CA GLY A 231 -9.94 -4.71 10.32
C GLY A 231 -10.26 -5.30 11.69
N GLN A 232 -11.37 -4.85 12.30
CA GLN A 232 -11.86 -5.37 13.58
C GLN A 232 -12.25 -6.86 13.47
N ARG A 233 -12.99 -7.25 12.44
CA ARG A 233 -13.43 -8.64 12.21
C ARG A 233 -12.28 -9.62 12.08
N VAL A 234 -11.20 -9.21 11.38
CA VAL A 234 -10.03 -10.08 11.18
C VAL A 234 -8.91 -9.87 12.20
N GLY A 235 -9.06 -8.88 13.09
CA GLY A 235 -8.09 -8.56 14.14
C GLY A 235 -6.76 -8.03 13.61
N LYS A 236 -6.77 -7.25 12.53
CA LYS A 236 -5.55 -6.76 11.86
C LYS A 236 -5.62 -5.27 11.53
N PRO A 237 -4.45 -4.58 11.52
CA PRO A 237 -4.36 -3.22 11.04
C PRO A 237 -4.76 -3.14 9.56
N VAL A 238 -5.23 -1.98 9.12
CA VAL A 238 -5.69 -1.74 7.74
C VAL A 238 -4.77 -0.76 7.04
N TRP A 239 -4.23 -1.16 5.89
CA TRP A 239 -3.44 -0.32 5.00
C TRP A 239 -4.22 -0.07 3.71
N VAL A 240 -4.55 1.17 3.44
CA VAL A 240 -4.97 1.59 2.09
C VAL A 240 -3.69 1.72 1.27
N ALA A 241 -3.25 0.57 0.73
CA ALA A 241 -1.96 0.43 0.06
C ALA A 241 -1.93 1.08 -1.33
N GLU A 242 -3.12 1.41 -1.86
CA GLU A 242 -3.27 2.27 -3.03
C GLU A 242 -4.49 3.18 -2.87
N LEU A 243 -4.27 4.48 -2.96
CA LEU A 243 -5.30 5.49 -3.04
C LEU A 243 -4.91 6.50 -4.11
N GLY A 244 -5.72 6.70 -5.12
CA GLY A 244 -5.41 7.63 -6.16
C GLY A 244 -6.63 8.33 -6.74
N LEU A 245 -6.39 9.48 -7.33
CA LEU A 245 -7.30 10.18 -8.22
C LEU A 245 -6.45 10.96 -9.22
N ARG A 246 -6.78 10.86 -10.50
CA ARG A 246 -6.14 11.71 -11.50
C ARG A 246 -6.48 13.19 -11.28
N SER A 247 -5.51 14.05 -11.55
CA SER A 247 -5.74 15.51 -11.62
C SER A 247 -6.47 15.89 -12.92
N ALA A 248 -7.63 15.29 -13.16
CA ALA A 248 -8.38 15.39 -14.40
C ALA A 248 -9.88 15.59 -14.15
N ARG A 249 -10.53 16.41 -14.99
CA ARG A 249 -11.98 16.59 -14.92
C ARG A 249 -12.72 15.28 -15.13
N GLY A 250 -13.74 15.02 -14.32
CA GLY A 250 -14.59 13.83 -14.39
C GLY A 250 -13.92 12.55 -13.84
N SER A 251 -12.78 12.65 -13.16
CA SER A 251 -12.10 11.48 -12.59
C SER A 251 -12.87 10.82 -11.43
N LEU A 252 -13.87 11.47 -10.84
CA LEU A 252 -14.72 10.87 -9.80
C LEU A 252 -15.59 9.72 -10.32
N ALA A 253 -16.01 9.79 -11.59
CA ALA A 253 -16.87 8.78 -12.20
C ALA A 253 -16.13 7.46 -12.52
N ALA A 254 -14.82 7.53 -12.80
CA ALA A 254 -13.96 6.39 -13.08
C ALA A 254 -12.56 6.64 -12.50
N PRO A 255 -12.42 6.58 -11.16
CA PRO A 255 -11.19 7.00 -10.48
C PRO A 255 -9.97 6.10 -10.76
N TRP A 256 -10.16 4.90 -11.29
CA TRP A 256 -9.12 3.95 -11.72
C TRP A 256 -8.59 4.19 -13.14
N GLU A 257 -9.28 5.02 -13.95
CA GLU A 257 -9.00 5.21 -15.37
C GLU A 257 -7.69 5.99 -15.58
N SER A 258 -6.80 5.46 -16.43
CA SER A 258 -5.50 6.07 -16.72
C SER A 258 -5.58 7.19 -17.77
N PRO A 259 -4.53 8.04 -17.89
CA PRO A 259 -4.46 9.05 -18.96
C PRO A 259 -4.55 8.47 -20.36
N GLU A 260 -3.99 7.29 -20.60
CA GLU A 260 -4.01 6.59 -21.88
C GLU A 260 -5.42 6.12 -22.26
N GLN A 261 -6.25 5.77 -21.28
CA GLN A 261 -7.63 5.34 -21.47
C GLN A 261 -8.57 6.51 -21.77
N ARG A 262 -8.32 7.68 -21.15
CA ARG A 262 -9.16 8.88 -21.37
C ARG A 262 -8.38 10.16 -21.22
N THR A 263 -8.29 10.93 -22.30
CA THR A 263 -7.79 12.30 -22.26
C THR A 263 -8.82 13.22 -21.58
N ALA A 264 -8.37 14.08 -20.68
CA ALA A 264 -9.21 15.04 -19.98
C ALA A 264 -8.45 16.31 -19.61
N ALA A 265 -9.16 17.41 -19.46
CA ALA A 265 -8.58 18.65 -18.97
C ALA A 265 -8.08 18.51 -17.53
N VAL A 266 -6.94 19.14 -17.24
CA VAL A 266 -6.32 19.10 -15.91
C VAL A 266 -7.23 19.76 -14.87
N ASP A 267 -7.32 19.13 -13.70
CA ASP A 267 -7.99 19.64 -12.50
C ASP A 267 -7.24 19.23 -11.22
N THR A 268 -6.12 19.91 -10.97
CA THR A 268 -5.29 19.67 -9.78
C THR A 268 -6.01 20.04 -8.48
N ARG A 269 -7.00 20.95 -8.54
CA ARG A 269 -7.81 21.32 -7.37
C ARG A 269 -8.73 20.20 -6.94
N LEU A 270 -9.38 19.53 -7.89
CA LEU A 270 -10.22 18.36 -7.60
C LEU A 270 -9.40 17.25 -6.94
N GLN A 271 -8.22 16.93 -7.51
CA GLN A 271 -7.31 15.94 -6.93
C GLN A 271 -6.97 16.24 -5.47
N LEU A 272 -6.55 17.48 -5.20
CA LEU A 272 -6.24 17.93 -3.84
C LEU A 272 -7.42 17.75 -2.89
N GLN A 273 -8.58 18.30 -3.25
CA GLN A 273 -9.78 18.29 -2.40
C GLN A 273 -10.20 16.85 -2.02
N VAL A 274 -10.20 15.97 -2.99
CA VAL A 274 -10.63 14.58 -2.81
C VAL A 274 -9.63 13.80 -1.97
N LEU A 275 -8.32 13.91 -2.25
CA LEU A 275 -7.30 13.22 -1.48
C LEU A 275 -7.21 13.74 -0.03
N GLN A 276 -7.39 15.04 0.20
CA GLN A 276 -7.50 15.60 1.55
C GLN A 276 -8.73 15.07 2.30
N GLN A 277 -9.86 14.97 1.61
CA GLN A 277 -11.09 14.43 2.20
C GLN A 277 -10.91 12.96 2.56
N TRP A 278 -10.35 12.13 1.68
CA TRP A 278 -10.03 10.74 1.97
C TRP A 278 -9.12 10.60 3.18
N ARG A 279 -8.02 11.36 3.23
CA ARG A 279 -7.10 11.32 4.37
C ARG A 279 -7.83 11.56 5.70
N LYS A 280 -8.67 12.60 5.77
CA LYS A 280 -9.44 12.92 6.99
C LYS A 280 -10.39 11.81 7.39
N VAL A 281 -11.14 11.27 6.42
CA VAL A 281 -12.13 10.23 6.67
C VAL A 281 -11.46 8.93 7.11
N LEU A 282 -10.43 8.47 6.39
CA LEU A 282 -9.71 7.24 6.73
C LEU A 282 -9.01 7.33 8.10
N GLN A 283 -8.45 8.49 8.42
CA GLN A 283 -7.86 8.75 9.74
C GLN A 283 -8.91 8.68 10.86
N ALA A 284 -10.09 9.26 10.64
CA ALA A 284 -11.17 9.23 11.63
C ALA A 284 -11.71 7.83 11.89
N HIS A 285 -11.59 6.91 10.93
CA HIS A 285 -12.00 5.50 11.05
C HIS A 285 -10.85 4.57 11.45
N GLY A 286 -9.71 5.10 11.88
CA GLY A 286 -8.61 4.30 12.44
C GLY A 286 -7.87 3.45 11.41
N VAL A 287 -7.82 3.87 10.15
CA VAL A 287 -6.92 3.26 9.15
C VAL A 287 -5.48 3.55 9.55
N ASP A 288 -4.61 2.53 9.51
CA ASP A 288 -3.24 2.64 9.99
C ASP A 288 -2.33 3.42 9.04
N GLY A 289 -2.66 3.41 7.74
CA GLY A 289 -1.87 4.16 6.78
C GLY A 289 -2.41 4.17 5.37
N ILE A 290 -1.93 5.15 4.61
CA ILE A 290 -2.32 5.40 3.22
C ILE A 290 -1.06 5.58 2.37
N ALA A 291 -1.00 4.85 1.24
CA ALA A 291 -0.03 5.06 0.18
C ALA A 291 -0.72 5.63 -1.06
N LEU A 292 -0.34 6.84 -1.45
CA LEU A 292 -0.89 7.45 -2.65
C LEU A 292 -0.40 6.73 -3.92
N TRP A 293 -1.25 6.57 -4.88
CA TRP A 293 -0.92 6.19 -6.25
C TRP A 293 -0.89 7.43 -7.13
N CYS A 294 0.29 7.88 -7.64
CA CYS A 294 1.60 7.33 -7.37
C CYS A 294 2.66 8.45 -7.21
N TRP A 295 3.90 8.05 -7.14
CA TRP A 295 5.11 8.86 -7.22
C TRP A 295 6.05 8.23 -8.24
N TYR A 296 6.80 9.00 -9.01
CA TYR A 296 7.74 8.50 -10.00
C TYR A 296 9.20 8.74 -9.58
N THR A 297 10.11 7.88 -10.02
CA THR A 297 11.55 8.09 -9.82
C THR A 297 12.10 9.28 -10.60
N ASP A 298 11.39 9.77 -11.61
CA ASP A 298 11.73 11.01 -12.31
C ASP A 298 11.32 12.22 -11.45
N PRO A 299 12.27 13.05 -11.00
CA PRO A 299 11.95 14.25 -10.21
C PRO A 299 11.18 15.32 -11.02
N ALA A 300 11.20 15.25 -12.34
CA ALA A 300 10.46 16.13 -13.23
C ALA A 300 9.03 15.66 -13.54
N ALA A 301 8.63 14.48 -13.06
CA ALA A 301 7.28 13.97 -13.27
C ALA A 301 6.22 14.84 -12.59
N GLY A 302 5.02 14.86 -13.17
CA GLY A 302 3.89 15.61 -12.59
C GLY A 302 3.87 17.07 -12.99
N GLY A 303 3.69 17.95 -12.00
CA GLY A 303 3.56 19.39 -12.23
C GLY A 303 2.14 19.85 -12.58
N PRO A 304 1.93 21.19 -12.70
CA PRO A 304 0.58 21.79 -12.78
C PRO A 304 -0.16 21.46 -14.09
N GLY A 305 0.55 21.06 -15.15
CA GLY A 305 -0.01 20.68 -16.45
C GLY A 305 -0.29 19.19 -16.61
N ASP A 306 0.05 18.39 -15.63
CA ASP A 306 -0.10 16.93 -15.69
C ASP A 306 -1.49 16.49 -15.22
N SER A 307 -2.15 15.62 -15.97
CA SER A 307 -3.49 15.06 -15.65
C SER A 307 -3.45 13.66 -15.06
N ASP A 308 -2.26 13.12 -14.77
CA ASP A 308 -2.07 11.77 -14.23
C ASP A 308 -2.29 11.72 -12.71
N PHE A 309 -2.17 10.53 -12.14
CA PHE A 309 -2.33 10.24 -10.72
C PHE A 309 -1.25 10.87 -9.84
N THR A 310 -0.02 10.98 -10.35
CA THR A 310 1.08 11.48 -9.51
C THR A 310 0.74 12.81 -8.84
N VAL A 311 1.16 12.93 -7.58
CA VAL A 311 0.99 14.17 -6.82
C VAL A 311 2.23 15.08 -6.88
N GLN A 312 3.31 14.62 -7.55
CA GLN A 312 4.57 15.35 -7.67
C GLN A 312 4.37 16.72 -8.33
N GLY A 313 4.91 17.77 -7.71
CA GLY A 313 4.82 19.14 -8.25
C GLY A 313 3.39 19.69 -8.38
N LYS A 314 2.40 19.05 -7.75
CA LYS A 314 0.99 19.47 -7.72
C LYS A 314 0.56 19.88 -6.31
N PRO A 315 -0.52 20.69 -6.16
CA PRO A 315 -1.05 21.03 -4.84
C PRO A 315 -1.36 19.81 -3.96
N ALA A 316 -1.75 18.69 -4.55
CA ALA A 316 -2.07 17.44 -3.83
C ALA A 316 -0.85 16.81 -3.13
N GLN A 317 0.38 17.19 -3.47
CA GLN A 317 1.59 16.75 -2.77
C GLN A 317 1.54 17.03 -1.27
N GLN A 318 0.88 18.13 -0.86
CA GLN A 318 0.71 18.47 0.56
C GLN A 318 -0.09 17.43 1.37
N VAL A 319 -0.82 16.52 0.72
CA VAL A 319 -1.56 15.44 1.40
C VAL A 319 -0.61 14.47 2.08
N LEU A 320 0.65 14.38 1.63
CA LEU A 320 1.69 13.54 2.23
C LEU A 320 2.28 14.12 3.52
N ALA A 321 2.08 15.42 3.79
CA ALA A 321 2.62 16.09 4.98
C ALA A 321 2.09 15.44 6.29
N ARG A 322 2.92 15.49 7.34
CA ARG A 322 2.57 14.96 8.68
C ARG A 322 1.43 15.73 9.33
#